data_5410a914d9e23f3388d3ee1c0255f603
#
_entry.id   5410a914d9e23f3388d3ee1c0255f603
#
_cell.length_a   1.000
_cell.length_b   1.000
_cell.length_c   1.000
_cell.angle_alpha   90.00
_cell.angle_beta   90.00
_cell.angle_gamma   90.00
#
_symmetry.space_group_name_H-M   'P 1'
#
loop_
_entity.id
_entity.type
_entity.pdbx_description
1 polymer ?
#
loop_
_entity_poly.entity_id
_entity_poly.type
_entity_poly.pdbx_seq_one_letter_code
_entity_poly.pdbx_strand_id
1 'polypeptide(L)'
;MDQEARLVTVDHAWSGRWSGRSLLRLDAHGVVFAGSADAHDADTLAGAELPHVPGTVLAPFTDSHVHLGLIDATQLPVGGISRVVDLGWDPTVASGWLGRSGRYGWPELAIAGGLITAPGGYPSRAGWAPPRASLAVGGLRASTRLRRAARLVEQQHALGASIVKVALNSDVGPVLDDATLGAVVDAAHGLDLPVVAHVQGAGQAARAADAGVDRLAHTPFSERLDDDLIARLAASTTWVSTLDIHGYGLGGVAHETAVDNLSRFRAAGGRVLYGTDLGNGDLPLGVNERELRAMGRAGFGLAGLLDALAPDVAGPTGGARLPFTRVTWIADAPRASASSDERAAWLARATALTADELLAVALEEKTR
;
A
#
# COMPACT_ATOMS: atom_id res chain seq x y z
N MET A 1 32.52 -8.99 0.36
CA MET A 1 33.26 -7.74 0.12
C MET A 1 32.29 -6.62 0.46
N ASP A 2 32.58 -5.87 1.53
CA ASP A 2 31.79 -4.69 1.86
C ASP A 2 31.94 -3.69 0.70
N GLN A 3 30.85 -3.46 -0.02
CA GLN A 3 30.84 -2.39 -1.01
C GLN A 3 30.97 -1.08 -0.24
N GLU A 4 32.03 -0.33 -0.52
CA GLU A 4 32.29 0.96 0.09
C GLU A 4 31.10 1.89 -0.17
N ALA A 5 30.61 2.54 0.88
CA ALA A 5 29.47 3.43 0.77
C ALA A 5 29.79 4.58 -0.20
N ARG A 6 28.90 4.83 -1.15
CA ARG A 6 29.04 5.91 -2.15
C ARG A 6 28.03 7.02 -1.86
N LEU A 7 28.46 8.25 -2.04
CA LEU A 7 27.61 9.42 -1.98
C LEU A 7 27.23 9.86 -3.40
N VAL A 8 25.97 10.20 -3.59
CA VAL A 8 25.46 10.83 -4.82
C VAL A 8 24.62 12.04 -4.45
N THR A 9 24.55 13.02 -5.35
CA THR A 9 23.60 14.14 -5.22
C THR A 9 22.38 13.89 -6.07
N VAL A 10 21.25 14.52 -5.71
CA VAL A 10 19.98 14.51 -6.48
C VAL A 10 19.38 15.92 -6.47
N ASP A 11 18.64 16.30 -7.53
CA ASP A 11 18.03 17.64 -7.60
C ASP A 11 17.00 17.88 -6.50
N HIS A 12 16.12 16.88 -6.29
CA HIS A 12 15.05 16.93 -5.30
C HIS A 12 14.91 15.62 -4.57
N ALA A 13 14.61 15.68 -3.28
CA ALA A 13 14.31 14.49 -2.47
C ALA A 13 13.04 14.68 -1.64
N TRP A 14 12.33 13.57 -1.41
CA TRP A 14 11.22 13.50 -0.48
C TRP A 14 11.28 12.19 0.34
N SER A 15 11.35 12.33 1.65
CA SER A 15 11.29 11.22 2.61
C SER A 15 10.43 11.62 3.81
N GLY A 16 9.13 11.89 3.56
CA GLY A 16 8.18 12.47 4.51
C GLY A 16 8.19 14.01 4.52
N ARG A 17 9.23 14.64 4.00
CA ARG A 17 9.33 16.08 3.76
C ARG A 17 10.13 16.36 2.50
N TRP A 18 9.79 17.45 1.82
CA TRP A 18 10.55 17.91 0.66
C TRP A 18 11.89 18.52 1.08
N SER A 19 12.91 18.23 0.29
CA SER A 19 14.19 18.93 0.27
C SER A 19 14.59 19.21 -1.18
N GLY A 20 15.34 20.29 -1.39
CA GLY A 20 15.98 20.59 -2.67
C GLY A 20 17.15 19.64 -2.92
N ARG A 21 18.28 20.17 -3.44
CA ARG A 21 19.47 19.38 -3.69
C ARG A 21 19.91 18.61 -2.44
N SER A 22 19.93 17.30 -2.55
CA SER A 22 20.12 16.40 -1.42
C SER A 22 21.23 15.40 -1.67
N LEU A 23 21.78 14.87 -0.58
CA LEU A 23 22.72 13.76 -0.58
C LEU A 23 22.01 12.45 -0.28
N LEU A 24 22.36 11.44 -1.06
CA LEU A 24 21.98 10.06 -0.80
C LEU A 24 23.25 9.25 -0.57
N ARG A 25 23.23 8.36 0.42
CA ARG A 25 24.26 7.35 0.65
C ARG A 25 23.77 6.02 0.10
N LEU A 26 24.57 5.44 -0.78
CA LEU A 26 24.31 4.15 -1.42
C LEU A 26 25.30 3.13 -0.86
N ASP A 27 24.81 2.02 -0.34
CA ASP A 27 25.63 0.93 0.17
C ASP A 27 24.97 -0.44 -0.08
N ALA A 28 25.62 -1.51 0.37
CA ALA A 28 25.11 -2.89 0.22
C ALA A 28 23.75 -3.12 0.91
N HIS A 29 23.34 -2.25 1.81
CA HIS A 29 22.04 -2.33 2.52
C HIS A 29 20.95 -1.52 1.83
N GLY A 30 21.29 -0.64 0.86
CA GLY A 30 20.36 0.14 0.07
C GLY A 30 20.68 1.64 0.04
N VAL A 31 19.61 2.44 -0.01
CA VAL A 31 19.64 3.91 -0.15
C VAL A 31 19.24 4.58 1.15
N VAL A 32 20.04 5.54 1.61
CA VAL A 32 19.76 6.37 2.80
C VAL A 32 19.71 7.84 2.38
N PHE A 33 18.64 8.55 2.78
CA PHE A 33 18.56 9.99 2.64
C PHE A 33 19.46 10.66 3.67
N ALA A 34 20.61 11.21 3.22
CA ALA A 34 21.65 11.74 4.10
C ALA A 34 21.43 13.21 4.50
N GLY A 35 20.50 13.91 3.84
CA GLY A 35 20.13 15.29 4.14
C GLY A 35 20.37 16.25 2.98
N SER A 36 20.30 17.57 3.24
CA SER A 36 20.57 18.60 2.23
C SER A 36 22.06 18.59 1.83
N ALA A 37 22.32 18.66 0.53
CA ALA A 37 23.69 18.78 0.02
C ALA A 37 24.34 20.11 0.43
N ASP A 38 23.54 21.17 0.61
CA ASP A 38 24.02 22.52 0.98
C ASP A 38 24.36 22.63 2.47
N ALA A 39 23.87 21.67 3.29
CA ALA A 39 24.13 21.65 4.73
C ALA A 39 25.37 20.81 5.13
N HIS A 40 25.95 20.08 4.19
CA HIS A 40 27.19 19.35 4.43
C HIS A 40 28.36 20.30 4.16
N ASP A 41 29.24 20.45 5.18
CA ASP A 41 30.41 21.31 5.09
C ASP A 41 31.19 21.08 3.79
N ALA A 42 31.54 22.18 3.15
CA ALA A 42 32.41 22.19 1.97
C ALA A 42 33.71 21.37 2.17
N ASP A 43 34.16 21.23 3.42
CA ASP A 43 35.35 20.45 3.78
C ASP A 43 35.11 18.92 3.68
N THR A 44 33.88 18.43 3.91
CA THR A 44 33.58 16.98 3.78
C THR A 44 33.37 16.58 2.32
N LEU A 45 32.99 17.54 1.46
CA LEU A 45 32.80 17.38 0.01
C LEU A 45 33.97 18.00 -0.78
N ALA A 46 34.99 18.55 -0.10
CA ALA A 46 36.08 19.31 -0.70
C ALA A 46 36.86 18.49 -1.75
N GLY A 47 36.59 18.79 -2.98
CA GLY A 47 37.36 18.31 -4.14
C GLY A 47 36.83 17.07 -4.85
N ALA A 48 35.76 16.39 -4.37
CA ALA A 48 35.16 15.27 -5.07
C ALA A 48 33.94 15.73 -5.85
N GLU A 49 33.97 15.62 -7.17
CA GLU A 49 32.80 15.77 -8.01
C GLU A 49 31.90 14.54 -7.84
N LEU A 50 30.92 14.61 -6.94
CA LEU A 50 30.01 13.50 -6.66
C LEU A 50 29.16 13.18 -7.91
N PRO A 51 28.87 11.89 -8.18
CA PRO A 51 27.90 11.51 -9.18
C PRO A 51 26.55 12.16 -8.87
N HIS A 52 25.83 12.57 -9.91
CA HIS A 52 24.56 13.29 -9.81
C HIS A 52 23.42 12.50 -10.44
N VAL A 53 22.32 12.34 -9.70
CA VAL A 53 21.07 11.74 -10.17
C VAL A 53 20.13 12.89 -10.54
N PRO A 54 19.76 13.06 -11.81
CA PRO A 54 18.80 14.09 -12.21
C PRO A 54 17.39 13.74 -11.72
N GLY A 55 16.58 14.78 -11.49
CA GLY A 55 15.17 14.65 -11.15
C GLY A 55 14.89 14.50 -9.65
N THR A 56 13.97 13.62 -9.30
CA THR A 56 13.44 13.51 -7.94
C THR A 56 13.57 12.08 -7.41
N VAL A 57 14.15 11.92 -6.22
CA VAL A 57 14.16 10.66 -5.47
C VAL A 57 13.19 10.76 -4.31
N LEU A 58 12.28 9.80 -4.23
CA LEU A 58 11.20 9.71 -3.25
C LEU A 58 11.39 8.43 -2.41
N ALA A 59 10.85 8.44 -1.20
CA ALA A 59 10.72 7.21 -0.41
C ALA A 59 9.96 6.12 -1.19
N PRO A 60 10.16 4.84 -0.85
CA PRO A 60 9.53 3.70 -1.52
C PRO A 60 8.02 3.81 -1.62
N PHE A 61 7.45 3.62 -2.80
CA PHE A 61 6.00 3.55 -2.99
C PHE A 61 5.46 2.16 -2.67
N THR A 62 4.33 2.13 -2.00
CA THR A 62 3.62 0.93 -1.56
C THR A 62 2.24 0.87 -2.23
N ASP A 63 1.90 -0.27 -2.82
CA ASP A 63 0.51 -0.62 -3.11
C ASP A 63 -0.03 -1.47 -1.96
N SER A 64 -0.98 -0.92 -1.21
CA SER A 64 -1.50 -1.52 0.01
C SER A 64 -2.60 -2.56 -0.21
N HIS A 65 -2.94 -2.87 -1.47
CA HIS A 65 -3.88 -3.91 -1.83
C HIS A 65 -3.59 -4.49 -3.20
N VAL A 66 -3.00 -5.68 -3.21
CA VAL A 66 -2.76 -6.46 -4.44
C VAL A 66 -3.16 -7.91 -4.24
N HIS A 67 -3.31 -8.66 -5.35
CA HIS A 67 -3.43 -10.10 -5.40
C HIS A 67 -2.31 -10.68 -6.28
N LEU A 68 -1.15 -10.95 -5.66
CA LEU A 68 0.09 -11.32 -6.36
C LEU A 68 -0.03 -12.59 -7.22
N GLY A 69 -0.93 -13.49 -6.85
CA GLY A 69 -1.16 -14.70 -7.63
C GLY A 69 -1.78 -14.48 -9.02
N LEU A 70 -2.23 -13.26 -9.32
CA LEU A 70 -2.88 -12.90 -10.59
C LEU A 70 -1.99 -12.06 -11.51
N ILE A 71 -0.77 -11.70 -11.05
CA ILE A 71 0.10 -10.75 -11.76
C ILE A 71 1.56 -11.22 -11.81
N ASP A 72 2.35 -10.61 -12.68
CA ASP A 72 3.81 -10.71 -12.64
C ASP A 72 4.38 -9.65 -11.69
N ALA A 73 4.73 -10.08 -10.47
CA ALA A 73 5.26 -9.20 -9.44
C ALA A 73 6.57 -8.50 -9.83
N THR A 74 7.33 -9.02 -10.80
CA THR A 74 8.60 -8.42 -11.25
C THR A 74 8.41 -7.12 -12.04
N GLN A 75 7.20 -6.87 -12.54
CA GLN A 75 6.88 -5.65 -13.27
C GLN A 75 6.55 -4.47 -12.32
N LEU A 76 6.28 -4.73 -11.06
CA LEU A 76 5.88 -3.69 -10.11
C LEU A 76 6.98 -2.65 -9.84
N PRO A 77 8.25 -3.03 -9.61
CA PRO A 77 9.33 -2.04 -9.45
C PRO A 77 9.55 -1.19 -10.71
N VAL A 78 9.41 -1.78 -11.91
CA VAL A 78 9.50 -1.04 -13.18
C VAL A 78 8.43 0.04 -13.26
N GLY A 79 7.22 -0.24 -12.74
CA GLY A 79 6.11 0.71 -12.61
C GLY A 79 6.13 1.55 -11.33
N GLY A 80 7.24 1.62 -10.60
CA GLY A 80 7.42 2.50 -9.45
C GLY A 80 6.94 1.96 -8.09
N ILE A 81 6.38 0.76 -8.03
CA ILE A 81 5.93 0.12 -6.79
C ILE A 81 7.02 -0.80 -6.26
N SER A 82 7.61 -0.46 -5.12
CA SER A 82 8.68 -1.24 -4.48
C SER A 82 8.21 -2.07 -3.29
N ARG A 83 7.01 -1.82 -2.79
CA ARG A 83 6.40 -2.54 -1.67
C ARG A 83 4.95 -2.86 -1.97
N VAL A 84 4.48 -4.03 -1.53
CA VAL A 84 3.07 -4.41 -1.69
C VAL A 84 2.54 -5.15 -0.47
N VAL A 85 1.22 -5.04 -0.29
CA VAL A 85 0.46 -5.84 0.67
C VAL A 85 -0.48 -6.76 -0.11
N ASP A 86 -0.15 -8.06 -0.16
CA ASP A 86 -1.05 -9.08 -0.73
C ASP A 86 -2.17 -9.35 0.26
N LEU A 87 -3.40 -9.03 -0.14
CA LEU A 87 -4.58 -9.16 0.70
C LEU A 87 -5.40 -10.42 0.42
N GLY A 88 -4.79 -11.44 -0.15
CA GLY A 88 -5.43 -12.74 -0.15
C GLY A 88 -5.05 -13.68 -1.29
N TRP A 89 -4.52 -14.84 -0.93
CA TRP A 89 -4.21 -15.95 -1.82
C TRP A 89 -4.24 -17.29 -1.05
N ASP A 90 -3.84 -18.39 -1.68
CA ASP A 90 -3.54 -19.64 -0.96
C ASP A 90 -2.42 -19.39 0.05
N PRO A 91 -2.64 -19.60 1.36
CA PRO A 91 -1.66 -19.24 2.40
C PRO A 91 -0.29 -19.91 2.23
N THR A 92 -0.27 -21.15 1.74
CA THR A 92 0.97 -21.88 1.53
C THR A 92 1.77 -21.31 0.36
N VAL A 93 1.08 -20.91 -0.70
CA VAL A 93 1.70 -20.26 -1.86
C VAL A 93 2.22 -18.88 -1.48
N ALA A 94 1.40 -18.07 -0.79
CA ALA A 94 1.76 -16.72 -0.34
C ALA A 94 2.97 -16.76 0.60
N SER A 95 3.02 -17.70 1.55
CA SER A 95 4.19 -17.92 2.41
C SER A 95 5.47 -18.18 1.62
N GLY A 96 5.38 -18.93 0.52
CA GLY A 96 6.51 -19.20 -0.37
C GLY A 96 7.06 -17.96 -1.09
N TRP A 97 6.26 -16.90 -1.27
CA TRP A 97 6.71 -15.66 -1.90
C TRP A 97 7.64 -14.83 -0.98
N LEU A 98 7.51 -14.97 0.35
CA LEU A 98 8.32 -14.20 1.31
C LEU A 98 9.82 -14.40 1.10
N GLY A 99 10.26 -15.56 0.63
CA GLY A 99 11.67 -15.81 0.27
C GLY A 99 12.19 -14.97 -0.90
N ARG A 100 11.29 -14.36 -1.68
CA ARG A 100 11.60 -13.48 -2.82
C ARG A 100 11.46 -11.98 -2.48
N SER A 101 10.91 -11.66 -1.30
CA SER A 101 10.65 -10.28 -0.87
C SER A 101 11.88 -9.39 -1.02
N GLY A 102 11.79 -8.32 -1.80
CA GLY A 102 12.87 -7.38 -2.08
C GLY A 102 14.03 -7.94 -2.93
N ARG A 103 13.90 -9.15 -3.49
CA ARG A 103 14.96 -9.85 -4.24
C ARG A 103 14.47 -10.29 -5.62
N TYR A 104 15.40 -10.58 -6.52
CA TYR A 104 15.10 -11.13 -7.86
C TYR A 104 14.09 -10.30 -8.66
N GLY A 105 14.13 -8.98 -8.54
CA GLY A 105 13.18 -8.07 -9.20
C GLY A 105 11.81 -7.99 -8.52
N TRP A 106 11.59 -8.67 -7.40
CA TRP A 106 10.34 -8.59 -6.65
C TRP A 106 10.29 -7.36 -5.75
N PRO A 107 9.08 -6.81 -5.49
CA PRO A 107 8.89 -5.80 -4.44
C PRO A 107 9.08 -6.41 -3.04
N GLU A 108 9.20 -5.58 -2.02
CA GLU A 108 9.06 -6.02 -0.62
C GLU A 108 7.62 -6.42 -0.35
N LEU A 109 7.41 -7.52 0.40
CA LEU A 109 6.10 -8.13 0.58
C LEU A 109 5.64 -8.12 2.03
N ALA A 110 4.38 -7.71 2.22
CA ALA A 110 3.56 -8.11 3.35
C ALA A 110 2.41 -8.99 2.83
N ILE A 111 2.02 -10.03 3.54
CA ILE A 111 0.96 -10.94 3.11
C ILE A 111 -0.09 -11.13 4.20
N ALA A 112 -1.35 -11.31 3.77
CA ALA A 112 -2.44 -11.74 4.65
C ALA A 112 -2.64 -13.27 4.64
N GLY A 113 -2.13 -13.96 3.62
CA GLY A 113 -2.46 -15.36 3.37
C GLY A 113 -3.88 -15.50 2.82
N GLY A 114 -4.77 -16.27 3.47
CA GLY A 114 -6.14 -16.46 3.01
C GLY A 114 -7.13 -15.46 3.62
N LEU A 115 -8.29 -15.33 2.97
CA LEU A 115 -9.38 -14.50 3.44
C LEU A 115 -10.29 -15.30 4.39
N ILE A 116 -10.43 -14.84 5.64
CA ILE A 116 -11.35 -15.45 6.60
C ILE A 116 -12.77 -14.99 6.27
N THR A 117 -13.69 -15.93 6.07
CA THR A 117 -15.05 -15.67 5.60
C THR A 117 -16.06 -16.67 6.18
N ALA A 118 -17.35 -16.42 5.95
CA ALA A 118 -18.40 -17.38 6.26
C ALA A 118 -18.43 -18.52 5.21
N PRO A 119 -18.97 -19.71 5.53
CA PRO A 119 -19.19 -20.76 4.53
C PRO A 119 -20.03 -20.28 3.37
N GLY A 120 -19.50 -20.38 2.14
CA GLY A 120 -20.15 -19.88 0.93
C GLY A 120 -20.10 -18.37 0.75
N GLY A 121 -19.42 -17.65 1.66
CA GLY A 121 -19.15 -16.21 1.53
C GLY A 121 -18.06 -15.90 0.50
N TYR A 122 -17.94 -14.63 0.18
CA TYR A 122 -16.88 -14.13 -0.71
C TYR A 122 -15.48 -14.46 -0.13
N PRO A 123 -14.47 -14.84 -0.93
CA PRO A 123 -14.49 -14.99 -2.39
C PRO A 123 -14.72 -16.43 -2.89
N SER A 124 -15.29 -17.31 -2.07
CA SER A 124 -15.35 -18.76 -2.37
C SER A 124 -16.04 -19.12 -3.71
N ARG A 125 -16.80 -18.19 -4.29
CA ARG A 125 -17.49 -18.35 -5.58
C ARG A 125 -17.11 -17.30 -6.61
N ALA A 126 -16.11 -16.48 -6.34
CA ALA A 126 -15.75 -15.35 -7.21
C ALA A 126 -14.98 -15.76 -8.47
N GLY A 127 -14.47 -16.98 -8.53
CA GLY A 127 -13.77 -17.53 -9.70
C GLY A 127 -12.31 -17.10 -9.85
N TRP A 128 -11.89 -15.98 -9.29
CA TRP A 128 -10.50 -15.50 -9.35
C TRP A 128 -9.59 -16.12 -8.28
N ALA A 129 -10.17 -16.45 -7.11
CA ALA A 129 -9.42 -16.96 -5.98
C ALA A 129 -9.28 -18.50 -6.03
N PRO A 130 -8.09 -19.06 -5.76
CA PRO A 130 -7.95 -20.50 -5.59
C PRO A 130 -8.77 -20.97 -4.37
N PRO A 131 -9.24 -22.23 -4.34
CA PRO A 131 -10.11 -22.73 -3.28
C PRO A 131 -9.57 -22.54 -1.85
N ARG A 132 -8.24 -22.62 -1.69
CA ARG A 132 -7.56 -22.45 -0.41
C ARG A 132 -7.41 -20.99 0.03
N ALA A 133 -7.67 -20.01 -0.85
CA ALA A 133 -7.70 -18.62 -0.47
C ALA A 133 -8.88 -18.27 0.45
N SER A 134 -9.95 -19.08 0.44
CA SER A 134 -11.13 -18.88 1.29
C SER A 134 -11.07 -19.73 2.55
N LEU A 135 -10.88 -19.12 3.70
CA LEU A 135 -10.80 -19.77 5.01
C LEU A 135 -12.15 -19.66 5.72
N ALA A 136 -13.05 -20.62 5.43
CA ALA A 136 -14.42 -20.56 5.92
C ALA A 136 -14.54 -20.92 7.42
N VAL A 137 -15.26 -20.07 8.16
CA VAL A 137 -15.61 -20.26 9.58
C VAL A 137 -17.12 -20.26 9.75
N GLY A 138 -17.68 -21.41 10.11
CA GLY A 138 -19.11 -21.53 10.34
C GLY A 138 -19.57 -22.99 10.54
N GLY A 139 -20.88 -23.23 10.60
CA GLY A 139 -21.48 -24.56 10.68
C GLY A 139 -21.28 -25.30 12.01
N LEU A 140 -20.66 -24.71 13.03
CA LEU A 140 -20.29 -25.30 14.29
C LEU A 140 -21.06 -24.66 15.45
N ARG A 141 -21.04 -25.33 16.64
CA ARG A 141 -21.47 -24.66 17.88
C ARG A 141 -20.62 -23.40 18.11
N ALA A 142 -21.21 -22.34 18.64
CA ALA A 142 -20.55 -21.04 18.84
C ALA A 142 -19.14 -21.16 19.42
N SER A 143 -18.99 -21.86 20.57
CA SER A 143 -17.68 -22.01 21.21
C SER A 143 -16.61 -22.71 20.35
N THR A 144 -17.02 -23.63 19.48
CA THR A 144 -16.09 -24.32 18.55
C THR A 144 -15.73 -23.42 17.37
N ARG A 145 -16.71 -22.63 16.88
CA ARG A 145 -16.52 -21.67 15.82
C ARG A 145 -15.53 -20.56 16.22
N LEU A 146 -15.68 -19.98 17.41
CA LEU A 146 -14.78 -18.94 17.92
C LEU A 146 -13.35 -19.47 18.07
N ARG A 147 -13.18 -20.69 18.65
CA ARG A 147 -11.84 -21.31 18.70
C ARG A 147 -11.25 -21.59 17.32
N ARG A 148 -12.08 -21.94 16.33
CA ARG A 148 -11.61 -22.15 14.95
C ARG A 148 -11.15 -20.84 14.33
N ALA A 149 -11.87 -19.74 14.55
CA ALA A 149 -11.49 -18.41 14.09
C ALA A 149 -10.10 -18.03 14.61
N ALA A 150 -9.87 -18.14 15.91
CA ALA A 150 -8.58 -17.87 16.53
C ALA A 150 -7.45 -18.74 15.96
N ARG A 151 -7.68 -20.04 15.81
CA ARG A 151 -6.69 -20.96 15.21
C ARG A 151 -6.33 -20.62 13.77
N LEU A 152 -7.26 -20.13 12.97
CA LEU A 152 -6.96 -19.71 11.60
C LEU A 152 -6.03 -18.50 11.60
N VAL A 153 -6.23 -17.55 12.51
CA VAL A 153 -5.32 -16.39 12.66
C VAL A 153 -3.93 -16.87 13.07
N GLU A 154 -3.81 -17.74 14.08
CA GLU A 154 -2.53 -18.33 14.50
C GLU A 154 -1.81 -19.06 13.35
N GLN A 155 -2.56 -19.84 12.56
CA GLN A 155 -2.01 -20.55 11.40
C GLN A 155 -1.50 -19.60 10.31
N GLN A 156 -2.23 -18.50 10.02
CA GLN A 156 -1.79 -17.48 9.06
C GLN A 156 -0.51 -16.81 9.56
N HIS A 157 -0.48 -16.42 10.82
CA HIS A 157 0.71 -15.83 11.43
C HIS A 157 1.93 -16.78 11.37
N ALA A 158 1.74 -18.06 11.68
CA ALA A 158 2.80 -19.07 11.58
C ALA A 158 3.32 -19.28 10.15
N LEU A 159 2.52 -18.95 9.12
CA LEU A 159 2.92 -18.95 7.72
C LEU A 159 3.55 -17.62 7.26
N GLY A 160 3.75 -16.66 8.18
CA GLY A 160 4.39 -15.38 7.92
C GLY A 160 3.44 -14.26 7.54
N ALA A 161 2.12 -14.43 7.73
CA ALA A 161 1.19 -13.32 7.56
C ALA A 161 1.46 -12.23 8.61
N SER A 162 1.55 -10.99 8.15
CA SER A 162 1.74 -9.79 8.98
C SER A 162 0.47 -8.94 9.09
N ILE A 163 -0.64 -9.44 8.54
CA ILE A 163 -1.95 -8.81 8.52
C ILE A 163 -3.00 -9.91 8.37
N VAL A 164 -4.19 -9.71 8.93
CA VAL A 164 -5.31 -10.64 8.78
C VAL A 164 -6.35 -10.06 7.85
N LYS A 165 -6.79 -10.81 6.84
CA LYS A 165 -7.86 -10.40 5.92
C LYS A 165 -9.16 -11.08 6.24
N VAL A 166 -10.24 -10.30 6.40
CA VAL A 166 -11.62 -10.79 6.49
C VAL A 166 -12.45 -10.30 5.32
N ALA A 167 -13.49 -11.06 4.96
CA ALA A 167 -14.42 -10.69 3.89
C ALA A 167 -15.83 -10.53 4.45
N LEU A 168 -16.36 -9.31 4.37
CA LEU A 168 -17.73 -8.90 4.72
C LEU A 168 -18.44 -8.40 3.46
N ASN A 169 -18.85 -9.34 2.59
CA ASN A 169 -19.55 -9.04 1.35
C ASN A 169 -20.95 -9.67 1.36
N SER A 170 -21.93 -8.89 1.83
CA SER A 170 -23.32 -9.33 1.94
C SER A 170 -24.10 -9.31 0.62
N ASP A 171 -23.56 -8.66 -0.42
CA ASP A 171 -24.22 -8.60 -1.74
C ASP A 171 -24.12 -9.92 -2.49
N VAL A 172 -23.06 -10.71 -2.23
CA VAL A 172 -22.78 -11.95 -2.98
C VAL A 172 -22.81 -13.21 -2.14
N GLY A 173 -23.01 -13.12 -0.81
CA GLY A 173 -23.06 -14.32 0.02
C GLY A 173 -23.12 -14.05 1.53
N PRO A 174 -23.11 -15.13 2.33
CA PRO A 174 -23.08 -15.03 3.77
C PRO A 174 -21.82 -14.33 4.28
N VAL A 175 -21.95 -13.59 5.36
CA VAL A 175 -20.83 -12.95 6.08
C VAL A 175 -20.69 -13.56 7.48
N LEU A 176 -19.53 -13.37 8.09
CA LEU A 176 -19.29 -13.76 9.50
C LEU A 176 -20.33 -13.10 10.42
N ASP A 177 -20.81 -13.81 11.42
CA ASP A 177 -21.55 -13.18 12.51
C ASP A 177 -20.63 -12.31 13.38
N ASP A 178 -21.19 -11.38 14.15
CA ASP A 178 -20.41 -10.40 14.91
C ASP A 178 -19.52 -11.04 15.96
N ALA A 179 -19.98 -12.11 16.62
CA ALA A 179 -19.18 -12.84 17.61
C ALA A 179 -17.97 -13.53 16.97
N THR A 180 -18.14 -14.06 15.76
CA THR A 180 -17.03 -14.70 15.01
C THR A 180 -16.06 -13.65 14.47
N LEU A 181 -16.56 -12.53 13.97
CA LEU A 181 -15.73 -11.41 13.53
C LEU A 181 -14.91 -10.85 14.70
N GLY A 182 -15.54 -10.59 15.85
CA GLY A 182 -14.85 -10.16 17.07
C GLY A 182 -13.76 -11.15 17.52
N ALA A 183 -14.03 -12.46 17.47
CA ALA A 183 -13.01 -13.46 17.81
C ALA A 183 -11.82 -13.51 16.84
N VAL A 184 -12.03 -13.18 15.55
CA VAL A 184 -10.92 -13.01 14.61
C VAL A 184 -10.09 -11.77 14.96
N VAL A 185 -10.75 -10.64 15.25
CA VAL A 185 -10.09 -9.38 15.63
C VAL A 185 -9.30 -9.54 16.92
N ASP A 186 -9.91 -10.09 17.97
CA ASP A 186 -9.26 -10.34 19.26
C ASP A 186 -8.01 -11.24 19.11
N ALA A 187 -8.12 -12.30 18.32
CA ALA A 187 -7.00 -13.20 18.07
C ALA A 187 -5.87 -12.54 17.28
N ALA A 188 -6.20 -11.71 16.30
CA ALA A 188 -5.23 -10.95 15.52
C ALA A 188 -4.51 -9.91 16.38
N HIS A 189 -5.24 -9.12 17.15
CA HIS A 189 -4.68 -8.13 18.06
C HIS A 189 -3.83 -8.78 19.17
N GLY A 190 -4.19 -9.99 19.64
CA GLY A 190 -3.38 -10.77 20.56
C GLY A 190 -2.01 -11.21 20.00
N LEU A 191 -1.82 -11.11 18.70
CA LEU A 191 -0.57 -11.37 17.97
C LEU A 191 0.04 -10.11 17.36
N ASP A 192 -0.43 -8.92 17.74
CA ASP A 192 -0.03 -7.61 17.17
C ASP A 192 -0.24 -7.51 15.64
N LEU A 193 -1.22 -8.26 15.11
CA LEU A 193 -1.58 -8.23 13.70
C LEU A 193 -2.78 -7.31 13.46
N PRO A 194 -2.69 -6.34 12.52
CA PRO A 194 -3.85 -5.57 12.10
C PRO A 194 -4.82 -6.43 11.28
N VAL A 195 -6.12 -6.11 11.40
CA VAL A 195 -7.19 -6.74 10.62
C VAL A 195 -7.64 -5.81 9.50
N VAL A 196 -7.70 -6.35 8.27
CA VAL A 196 -8.20 -5.65 7.08
C VAL A 196 -9.50 -6.31 6.61
N ALA A 197 -10.56 -5.53 6.46
CA ALA A 197 -11.85 -6.02 5.98
C ALA A 197 -12.14 -5.57 4.54
N HIS A 198 -12.48 -6.53 3.67
CA HIS A 198 -13.29 -6.23 2.48
C HIS A 198 -14.71 -5.96 2.96
N VAL A 199 -15.24 -4.77 2.73
CA VAL A 199 -16.60 -4.38 3.11
C VAL A 199 -17.41 -4.06 1.86
N GLN A 200 -18.49 -4.83 1.64
CA GLN A 200 -19.41 -4.62 0.53
C GLN A 200 -20.82 -5.01 0.96
N GLY A 201 -21.80 -4.19 0.57
CA GLY A 201 -23.19 -4.26 1.01
C GLY A 201 -23.48 -3.33 2.18
N ALA A 202 -24.74 -2.93 2.29
CA ALA A 202 -25.19 -1.96 3.28
C ALA A 202 -24.88 -2.40 4.71
N GLY A 203 -24.37 -1.48 5.53
CA GLY A 203 -24.05 -1.67 6.94
C GLY A 203 -22.74 -2.44 7.21
N GLN A 204 -22.04 -2.98 6.19
CA GLN A 204 -20.83 -3.77 6.45
C GLN A 204 -19.67 -2.92 6.95
N ALA A 205 -19.57 -1.65 6.53
CA ALA A 205 -18.58 -0.71 7.04
C ALA A 205 -18.79 -0.40 8.54
N ALA A 206 -20.03 -0.22 8.97
CA ALA A 206 -20.39 -0.03 10.38
C ALA A 206 -20.02 -1.26 11.21
N ARG A 207 -20.37 -2.46 10.74
CA ARG A 207 -20.03 -3.72 11.42
C ARG A 207 -18.52 -3.94 11.58
N ALA A 208 -17.74 -3.57 10.55
CA ALA A 208 -16.28 -3.64 10.64
C ALA A 208 -15.74 -2.69 11.72
N ALA A 209 -16.26 -1.45 11.79
CA ALA A 209 -15.88 -0.50 12.84
C ALA A 209 -16.26 -0.99 14.24
N ASP A 210 -17.48 -1.50 14.41
CA ASP A 210 -18.00 -2.00 15.69
C ASP A 210 -17.21 -3.23 16.20
N ALA A 211 -16.66 -4.03 15.28
CA ALA A 211 -15.82 -5.17 15.61
C ALA A 211 -14.34 -4.81 15.89
N GLY A 212 -13.93 -3.56 15.72
CA GLY A 212 -12.54 -3.11 15.92
C GLY A 212 -11.59 -3.46 14.77
N VAL A 213 -12.09 -3.57 13.54
CA VAL A 213 -11.24 -3.75 12.35
C VAL A 213 -10.37 -2.51 12.13
N ASP A 214 -9.06 -2.72 11.86
CA ASP A 214 -8.09 -1.64 11.75
C ASP A 214 -8.08 -0.94 10.38
N ARG A 215 -8.42 -1.70 9.31
CA ARG A 215 -8.36 -1.17 7.94
C ARG A 215 -9.54 -1.65 7.10
N LEU A 216 -10.02 -0.78 6.23
CA LEU A 216 -10.91 -1.18 5.14
C LEU A 216 -10.07 -1.37 3.87
N ALA A 217 -10.23 -2.53 3.24
CA ALA A 217 -9.47 -2.92 2.04
C ALA A 217 -9.84 -2.09 0.80
N HIS A 218 -11.03 -1.52 0.83
CA HIS A 218 -11.57 -0.63 -0.19
C HIS A 218 -12.22 0.56 0.49
N THR A 219 -12.18 1.70 -0.16
CA THR A 219 -13.10 2.78 0.19
C THR A 219 -14.54 2.27 0.05
N PRO A 220 -15.40 2.42 1.07
CA PRO A 220 -16.79 1.99 0.97
C PRO A 220 -17.50 2.60 -0.24
N PHE A 221 -18.17 1.75 -1.04
CA PHE A 221 -18.76 2.12 -2.33
C PHE A 221 -20.20 1.64 -2.50
N SER A 222 -20.65 0.72 -1.63
CA SER A 222 -21.99 0.13 -1.72
C SER A 222 -23.10 1.08 -1.25
N GLU A 223 -22.74 2.05 -0.44
CA GLU A 223 -23.64 3.05 0.13
C GLU A 223 -22.90 4.35 0.42
N ARG A 224 -23.63 5.47 0.37
CA ARG A 224 -23.14 6.74 0.91
C ARG A 224 -23.27 6.67 2.43
N LEU A 225 -22.14 6.68 3.12
CA LEU A 225 -22.10 6.64 4.59
C LEU A 225 -22.63 7.96 5.16
N ASP A 226 -23.28 7.92 6.33
CA ASP A 226 -23.61 9.13 7.07
C ASP A 226 -22.36 9.76 7.72
N ASP A 227 -22.48 11.02 8.12
CA ASP A 227 -21.33 11.78 8.62
C ASP A 227 -20.87 11.30 10.00
N ASP A 228 -21.76 10.77 10.84
CA ASP A 228 -21.43 10.21 12.15
C ASP A 228 -20.61 8.93 11.98
N LEU A 229 -20.97 8.06 11.04
CA LEU A 229 -20.20 6.86 10.72
C LEU A 229 -18.85 7.22 10.09
N ILE A 230 -18.79 8.20 9.20
CA ILE A 230 -17.54 8.72 8.64
C ILE A 230 -16.60 9.20 9.77
N ALA A 231 -17.11 9.98 10.73
CA ALA A 231 -16.31 10.48 11.84
C ALA A 231 -15.79 9.35 12.74
N ARG A 232 -16.61 8.35 13.04
CA ARG A 232 -16.19 7.16 13.79
C ARG A 232 -15.11 6.37 13.07
N LEU A 233 -15.31 6.10 11.79
CA LEU A 233 -14.33 5.38 10.96
C LEU A 233 -13.02 6.16 10.84
N ALA A 234 -13.07 7.49 10.66
CA ALA A 234 -11.88 8.33 10.57
C ALA A 234 -11.04 8.32 11.86
N ALA A 235 -11.70 8.15 13.02
CA ALA A 235 -11.03 8.07 14.31
C ALA A 235 -10.41 6.69 14.61
N SER A 236 -10.92 5.60 13.98
CA SER A 236 -10.58 4.23 14.37
C SER A 236 -9.99 3.37 13.26
N THR A 237 -10.14 3.77 11.99
CA THR A 237 -9.72 2.93 10.85
C THR A 237 -8.80 3.68 9.89
N THR A 238 -8.10 2.90 9.08
CA THR A 238 -7.37 3.38 7.90
C THR A 238 -8.04 2.80 6.65
N TRP A 239 -8.20 3.59 5.58
CA TRP A 239 -8.80 3.09 4.34
C TRP A 239 -7.75 2.92 3.25
N VAL A 240 -7.88 1.86 2.46
CA VAL A 240 -7.16 1.72 1.19
C VAL A 240 -8.03 2.31 0.09
N SER A 241 -7.46 3.12 -0.79
CA SER A 241 -8.21 3.91 -1.77
C SER A 241 -9.00 3.05 -2.76
N THR A 242 -8.37 2.27 -3.61
CA THR A 242 -8.95 1.33 -4.59
C THR A 242 -10.18 1.86 -5.34
N LEU A 243 -10.11 3.09 -5.83
CA LEU A 243 -11.25 3.78 -6.48
C LEU A 243 -11.44 3.33 -7.93
N ASP A 244 -10.32 3.10 -8.64
CA ASP A 244 -10.34 2.83 -10.08
C ASP A 244 -11.04 1.50 -10.45
N ILE A 245 -11.03 0.50 -9.56
CA ILE A 245 -11.73 -0.78 -9.76
C ILE A 245 -13.26 -0.62 -9.95
N HIS A 246 -13.82 0.50 -9.55
CA HIS A 246 -15.26 0.77 -9.67
C HIS A 246 -15.65 1.40 -11.00
N GLY A 247 -14.86 1.20 -12.04
CA GLY A 247 -15.19 1.72 -13.37
C GLY A 247 -14.01 1.81 -14.34
N TYR A 248 -12.79 1.48 -13.90
CA TYR A 248 -11.59 1.44 -14.75
C TYR A 248 -11.42 2.72 -15.59
N GLY A 249 -11.60 3.88 -14.94
CA GLY A 249 -11.54 5.19 -15.58
C GLY A 249 -12.86 5.68 -16.20
N LEU A 250 -13.87 4.83 -16.34
CA LEU A 250 -15.17 5.22 -16.92
C LEU A 250 -16.14 5.84 -15.91
N GLY A 251 -15.85 5.71 -14.61
CA GLY A 251 -16.74 6.18 -13.54
C GLY A 251 -17.94 5.26 -13.32
N GLY A 252 -18.99 5.80 -12.67
CA GLY A 252 -20.23 5.09 -12.36
C GLY A 252 -20.64 5.32 -10.91
N VAL A 253 -21.84 4.84 -10.54
CA VAL A 253 -22.42 5.11 -9.21
C VAL A 253 -21.52 4.65 -8.07
N ALA A 254 -20.97 3.45 -8.15
CA ALA A 254 -20.05 2.92 -7.12
C ALA A 254 -18.78 3.77 -7.01
N HIS A 255 -18.22 4.19 -8.15
CA HIS A 255 -17.05 5.08 -8.18
C HIS A 255 -17.34 6.44 -7.53
N GLU A 256 -18.45 7.08 -7.90
CA GLU A 256 -18.85 8.39 -7.34
C GLU A 256 -19.12 8.29 -5.84
N THR A 257 -19.78 7.21 -5.40
CA THR A 257 -20.03 6.95 -3.97
C THR A 257 -18.71 6.77 -3.22
N ALA A 258 -17.74 6.01 -3.76
CA ALA A 258 -16.45 5.82 -3.15
C ALA A 258 -15.67 7.16 -3.06
N VAL A 259 -15.65 7.96 -4.14
CA VAL A 259 -14.97 9.28 -4.15
C VAL A 259 -15.59 10.24 -3.11
N ASP A 260 -16.93 10.29 -3.00
CA ASP A 260 -17.61 11.12 -1.99
C ASP A 260 -17.27 10.65 -0.56
N ASN A 261 -17.39 9.35 -0.29
CA ASN A 261 -17.06 8.78 1.01
C ASN A 261 -15.57 9.06 1.38
N LEU A 262 -14.64 8.87 0.44
CA LEU A 262 -13.22 9.11 0.67
C LEU A 262 -12.92 10.59 0.96
N SER A 263 -13.56 11.49 0.22
CA SER A 263 -13.43 12.94 0.42
C SER A 263 -13.86 13.35 1.82
N ARG A 264 -15.02 12.87 2.28
CA ARG A 264 -15.55 13.15 3.63
C ARG A 264 -14.71 12.48 4.72
N PHE A 265 -14.28 11.24 4.52
CA PHE A 265 -13.39 10.52 5.45
C PHE A 265 -12.07 11.27 5.65
N ARG A 266 -11.45 11.72 4.55
CA ARG A 266 -10.23 12.53 4.60
C ARG A 266 -10.47 13.88 5.30
N ALA A 267 -11.58 14.56 5.01
CA ALA A 267 -11.94 15.82 5.65
C ALA A 267 -12.15 15.66 7.17
N ALA A 268 -12.62 14.50 7.61
CA ALA A 268 -12.73 14.13 9.02
C ALA A 268 -11.38 13.70 9.67
N GLY A 269 -10.27 13.79 8.95
CA GLY A 269 -8.93 13.43 9.45
C GLY A 269 -8.57 11.96 9.30
N GLY A 270 -9.35 11.18 8.57
CA GLY A 270 -9.10 9.75 8.34
C GLY A 270 -7.81 9.50 7.54
N ARG A 271 -7.08 8.48 7.91
CA ARG A 271 -5.85 8.04 7.23
C ARG A 271 -6.16 7.20 6.01
N VAL A 272 -5.53 7.52 4.89
CA VAL A 272 -5.70 6.81 3.62
C VAL A 272 -4.37 6.25 3.14
N LEU A 273 -4.39 5.01 2.65
CA LEU A 273 -3.29 4.35 1.97
C LEU A 273 -3.64 4.24 0.48
N TYR A 274 -2.64 4.42 -0.37
CA TYR A 274 -2.78 4.07 -1.77
C TYR A 274 -2.85 2.55 -1.93
N GLY A 275 -3.77 2.08 -2.76
CA GLY A 275 -3.88 0.69 -3.18
C GLY A 275 -4.80 0.55 -4.38
N THR A 276 -4.62 -0.51 -5.16
CA THR A 276 -5.28 -0.63 -6.46
C THR A 276 -6.22 -1.83 -6.57
N ASP A 277 -6.11 -2.82 -5.66
CA ASP A 277 -6.71 -4.16 -5.82
C ASP A 277 -6.17 -4.87 -7.09
N LEU A 278 -4.88 -4.65 -7.35
CA LEU A 278 -4.20 -5.13 -8.53
C LEU A 278 -4.29 -6.66 -8.66
N GLY A 279 -4.63 -7.11 -9.86
CA GLY A 279 -5.00 -8.49 -10.18
C GLY A 279 -6.50 -8.64 -10.37
N ASN A 280 -7.30 -7.68 -9.95
CA ASN A 280 -8.75 -7.68 -10.12
C ASN A 280 -9.14 -6.75 -11.28
N GLY A 281 -9.28 -7.30 -12.47
CA GLY A 281 -9.62 -6.56 -13.70
C GLY A 281 -8.43 -5.93 -14.42
N ASP A 282 -8.74 -4.97 -15.32
CA ASP A 282 -7.76 -4.31 -16.19
C ASP A 282 -7.11 -3.10 -15.51
N LEU A 283 -6.14 -3.38 -14.64
CA LEU A 283 -5.36 -2.40 -13.91
C LEU A 283 -3.90 -2.39 -14.40
N PRO A 284 -3.26 -1.22 -14.51
CA PRO A 284 -1.86 -1.13 -14.90
C PRO A 284 -0.93 -1.70 -13.83
N LEU A 285 0.13 -2.39 -14.24
CA LEU A 285 1.20 -2.83 -13.35
C LEU A 285 2.06 -1.62 -12.95
N GLY A 286 2.07 -1.28 -11.66
CA GLY A 286 2.77 -0.12 -11.12
C GLY A 286 1.84 0.95 -10.58
N VAL A 287 2.33 2.20 -10.55
CA VAL A 287 1.53 3.34 -10.06
C VAL A 287 0.38 3.63 -11.03
N ASN A 288 -0.85 3.47 -10.55
CA ASN A 288 -2.06 3.67 -11.36
C ASN A 288 -2.44 5.15 -11.39
N GLU A 289 -2.25 5.80 -12.55
CA GLU A 289 -2.60 7.20 -12.76
C GLU A 289 -4.09 7.47 -12.55
N ARG A 290 -4.98 6.55 -12.97
CA ARG A 290 -6.45 6.71 -12.82
C ARG A 290 -6.84 6.72 -11.34
N GLU A 291 -6.22 5.85 -10.53
CA GLU A 291 -6.39 5.84 -9.06
C GLU A 291 -5.98 7.18 -8.44
N LEU A 292 -4.79 7.69 -8.80
CA LEU A 292 -4.30 8.97 -8.30
C LEU A 292 -5.17 10.15 -8.72
N ARG A 293 -5.72 10.13 -9.94
CA ARG A 293 -6.69 11.15 -10.42
C ARG A 293 -7.99 11.07 -9.60
N ALA A 294 -8.48 9.87 -9.30
CA ALA A 294 -9.66 9.69 -8.45
C ALA A 294 -9.41 10.19 -7.02
N MET A 295 -8.26 9.89 -6.43
CA MET A 295 -7.84 10.47 -5.15
C MET A 295 -7.75 12.00 -5.22
N GLY A 296 -7.25 12.54 -6.32
CA GLY A 296 -7.23 13.99 -6.57
C GLY A 296 -8.64 14.61 -6.54
N ARG A 297 -9.64 13.95 -7.15
CA ARG A 297 -11.07 14.37 -7.05
C ARG A 297 -11.60 14.29 -5.62
N ALA A 298 -11.12 13.33 -4.82
CA ALA A 298 -11.41 13.26 -3.38
C ALA A 298 -10.64 14.30 -2.54
N GLY A 299 -9.92 15.24 -3.18
CA GLY A 299 -9.28 16.39 -2.54
C GLY A 299 -7.82 16.15 -2.13
N PHE A 300 -7.14 15.08 -2.58
CA PHE A 300 -5.73 14.88 -2.30
C PHE A 300 -4.86 15.80 -3.14
N GLY A 301 -4.05 16.63 -2.48
CA GLY A 301 -2.91 17.32 -3.08
C GLY A 301 -1.68 16.44 -3.14
N LEU A 302 -0.56 16.94 -3.71
CA LEU A 302 0.68 16.18 -3.86
C LEU A 302 1.17 15.59 -2.54
N ALA A 303 1.17 16.37 -1.46
CA ALA A 303 1.60 15.87 -0.14
C ALA A 303 0.75 14.67 0.32
N GLY A 304 -0.58 14.78 0.24
CA GLY A 304 -1.47 13.67 0.63
C GLY A 304 -1.34 12.43 -0.28
N LEU A 305 -1.06 12.61 -1.58
CA LEU A 305 -0.78 11.48 -2.46
C LEU A 305 0.54 10.79 -2.09
N LEU A 306 1.59 11.55 -1.78
CA LEU A 306 2.87 11.00 -1.33
C LEU A 306 2.74 10.30 0.04
N ASP A 307 2.00 10.88 0.98
CA ASP A 307 1.74 10.26 2.28
C ASP A 307 0.97 8.93 2.14
N ALA A 308 0.06 8.83 1.17
CA ALA A 308 -0.67 7.61 0.90
C ALA A 308 0.19 6.54 0.19
N LEU A 309 1.06 6.96 -0.75
CA LEU A 309 1.97 6.09 -1.50
C LEU A 309 3.16 5.58 -0.67
N ALA A 310 3.64 6.38 0.30
CA ALA A 310 4.79 6.03 1.13
C ALA A 310 4.45 6.13 2.63
N PRO A 311 3.55 5.28 3.14
CA PRO A 311 3.00 5.37 4.49
C PRO A 311 4.03 5.18 5.61
N ASP A 312 5.18 4.55 5.32
CA ASP A 312 6.22 4.26 6.33
C ASP A 312 7.07 5.48 6.69
N VAL A 313 7.03 6.53 5.86
CA VAL A 313 7.74 7.79 6.12
C VAL A 313 6.80 8.95 6.39
N ALA A 314 5.48 8.73 6.20
CA ALA A 314 4.43 9.70 6.52
C ALA A 314 4.23 9.80 8.04
N GLY A 315 4.30 11.02 8.58
CA GLY A 315 4.00 11.28 10.00
C GLY A 315 4.92 12.31 10.65
N PRO A 316 4.61 12.74 11.88
CA PRO A 316 5.31 13.82 12.56
C PRO A 316 6.78 13.52 12.91
N THR A 317 7.18 12.26 12.94
CA THR A 317 8.58 11.82 13.16
C THR A 317 9.39 11.73 11.86
N GLY A 318 8.84 12.20 10.74
CA GLY A 318 9.34 12.10 9.37
C GLY A 318 10.86 12.06 9.24
N GLY A 319 11.36 11.00 8.61
CA GLY A 319 12.77 10.84 8.31
C GLY A 319 13.42 9.64 8.99
N ALA A 320 12.84 8.45 8.86
CA ALA A 320 13.59 7.24 9.15
C ALA A 320 14.84 7.20 8.26
N ARG A 321 16.03 7.33 8.86
CA ARG A 321 17.32 7.13 8.20
C ARG A 321 17.60 5.62 7.99
N LEU A 322 16.56 4.85 7.67
CA LEU A 322 16.71 3.43 7.39
C LEU A 322 17.20 3.28 5.95
N PRO A 323 18.12 2.34 5.66
CA PRO A 323 18.40 2.02 4.29
C PRO A 323 17.12 1.43 3.65
N PHE A 324 16.74 1.97 2.50
CA PHE A 324 15.68 1.43 1.67
C PHE A 324 16.27 0.51 0.62
N THR A 325 15.77 -0.70 0.48
CA THR A 325 16.20 -1.67 -0.55
C THR A 325 16.04 -1.07 -1.95
N ARG A 326 14.99 -0.29 -2.14
CA ARG A 326 14.70 0.51 -3.34
C ARG A 326 14.16 1.87 -2.91
N VAL A 327 14.35 2.85 -3.77
CA VAL A 327 13.70 4.17 -3.69
C VAL A 327 12.90 4.40 -4.96
N THR A 328 11.95 5.31 -4.91
CA THR A 328 11.21 5.73 -6.09
C THR A 328 11.94 6.90 -6.75
N TRP A 329 12.16 6.80 -8.07
CA TRP A 329 12.81 7.84 -8.88
C TRP A 329 11.88 8.30 -10.00
N ILE A 330 11.88 9.61 -10.26
CA ILE A 330 11.19 10.26 -11.39
C ILE A 330 12.18 11.24 -12.00
N ALA A 331 12.36 11.18 -13.34
CA ALA A 331 13.41 11.88 -14.05
C ALA A 331 13.33 13.42 -14.01
N ASP A 332 12.24 13.99 -13.53
CA ASP A 332 12.03 15.44 -13.40
C ASP A 332 11.37 15.80 -12.04
N ALA A 333 11.21 17.08 -11.80
CA ALA A 333 10.52 17.60 -10.63
C ALA A 333 9.04 17.88 -10.92
N PRO A 334 8.15 17.80 -9.90
CA PRO A 334 6.78 18.23 -10.08
C PRO A 334 6.74 19.75 -10.28
N ARG A 335 5.94 20.22 -11.24
CA ARG A 335 5.74 21.66 -11.43
C ARG A 335 4.94 22.24 -10.24
N ALA A 336 5.37 23.36 -9.70
CA ALA A 336 4.69 24.00 -8.58
C ALA A 336 3.21 24.33 -8.87
N SER A 337 2.91 24.74 -10.11
CA SER A 337 1.56 25.06 -10.59
C SER A 337 0.80 23.87 -11.19
N ALA A 338 1.29 22.62 -11.03
CA ALA A 338 0.66 21.44 -11.60
C ALA A 338 -0.77 21.25 -11.11
N SER A 339 -1.69 20.94 -12.03
CA SER A 339 -3.04 20.50 -11.74
C SER A 339 -3.03 19.13 -11.02
N SER A 340 -4.17 18.69 -10.52
CA SER A 340 -4.31 17.36 -9.94
C SER A 340 -3.95 16.27 -10.92
N ASP A 341 -4.39 16.38 -12.17
CA ASP A 341 -4.13 15.41 -13.23
C ASP A 341 -2.66 15.38 -13.65
N GLU A 342 -1.99 16.54 -13.73
CA GLU A 342 -0.55 16.60 -14.00
C GLU A 342 0.28 15.98 -12.88
N ARG A 343 -0.14 16.12 -11.62
CA ARG A 343 0.51 15.46 -10.48
C ARG A 343 0.35 13.95 -10.55
N ALA A 344 -0.84 13.46 -10.87
CA ALA A 344 -1.10 12.03 -11.05
C ALA A 344 -0.24 11.45 -12.20
N ALA A 345 -0.21 12.11 -13.34
CA ALA A 345 0.61 11.73 -14.49
C ALA A 345 2.12 11.77 -14.17
N TRP A 346 2.57 12.74 -13.37
CA TRP A 346 3.96 12.82 -12.91
C TRP A 346 4.32 11.62 -12.02
N LEU A 347 3.52 11.31 -11.01
CA LEU A 347 3.72 10.17 -10.10
C LEU A 347 3.68 8.83 -10.84
N ALA A 348 2.85 8.69 -11.87
CA ALA A 348 2.72 7.47 -12.66
C ALA A 348 3.95 7.17 -13.54
N ARG A 349 4.90 8.11 -13.70
CA ARG A 349 6.19 7.89 -14.39
C ARG A 349 7.28 7.35 -13.46
N ALA A 350 6.93 7.02 -12.25
CA ALA A 350 7.84 6.49 -11.24
C ALA A 350 8.48 5.17 -11.66
N THR A 351 9.73 4.98 -11.28
CA THR A 351 10.46 3.71 -11.33
C THR A 351 11.08 3.45 -9.97
N ALA A 352 11.02 2.23 -9.46
CA ALA A 352 11.66 1.87 -8.20
C ALA A 352 13.07 1.32 -8.47
N LEU A 353 14.09 2.00 -7.95
CA LEU A 353 15.50 1.72 -8.20
C LEU A 353 16.21 1.23 -6.93
N THR A 354 17.07 0.23 -7.07
CA THR A 354 18.07 -0.17 -6.07
C THR A 354 19.21 0.86 -6.02
N ALA A 355 20.09 0.73 -5.03
CA ALA A 355 21.30 1.56 -4.93
C ALA A 355 22.17 1.49 -6.19
N ASP A 356 22.37 0.29 -6.74
CA ASP A 356 23.18 0.09 -7.96
C ASP A 356 22.52 0.68 -9.20
N GLU A 357 21.21 0.50 -9.37
CA GLU A 357 20.44 1.08 -10.47
C GLU A 357 20.43 2.62 -10.39
N LEU A 358 20.30 3.19 -9.19
CA LEU A 358 20.36 4.64 -8.99
C LEU A 358 21.75 5.20 -9.31
N LEU A 359 22.82 4.47 -8.92
CA LEU A 359 24.19 4.83 -9.28
C LEU A 359 24.41 4.79 -10.79
N ALA A 360 23.85 3.80 -11.49
CA ALA A 360 23.94 3.72 -12.94
C ALA A 360 23.34 4.96 -13.62
N VAL A 361 22.16 5.43 -13.16
CA VAL A 361 21.54 6.69 -13.63
C VAL A 361 22.51 7.87 -13.47
N ALA A 362 23.17 7.98 -12.30
CA ALA A 362 24.12 9.07 -12.03
C ALA A 362 25.38 9.02 -12.91
N LEU A 363 25.81 7.85 -13.34
CA LEU A 363 27.00 7.68 -14.18
C LEU A 363 26.71 7.91 -15.68
N GLU A 364 25.50 7.56 -16.13
CA GLU A 364 25.07 7.84 -17.53
C GLU A 364 24.99 9.34 -17.81
N GLU A 365 24.59 10.15 -16.83
CA GLU A 365 24.56 11.61 -16.95
C GLU A 365 25.94 12.21 -17.18
N LYS A 366 26.99 11.67 -16.53
CA LYS A 366 28.38 12.13 -16.71
C LYS A 366 28.95 11.89 -18.13
N THR A 367 28.33 11.00 -18.89
CA THR A 367 28.81 10.62 -20.26
C THR A 367 28.09 11.35 -21.38
N ARG A 368 27.06 12.13 -21.06
CA ARG A 368 26.34 13.01 -21.98
C ARG A 368 26.85 14.45 -21.92
#